data_820ca546a45a1944ecb8ce743bba7cfa
#
_entry.id   820ca546a45a1944ecb8ce743bba7cfa
#
_cell.length_a   1.000
_cell.length_b   1.000
_cell.length_c   1.000
_cell.angle_alpha   90.00
_cell.angle_beta   90.00
_cell.angle_gamma   90.00
#
_symmetry.space_group_name_H-M   'P 1'
#
loop_
_entity.id
_entity.type
_entity.pdbx_description
1 polymer ?
#
loop_
_entity_poly.entity_id
_entity_poly.type
_entity_poly.pdbx_seq_one_letter_code
_entity_poly.pdbx_strand_id
1 'polypeptide(L)' 'MEEDMWLARDEDGLLCLFTQKPTKMKNSWAGFLGTRRGDLPRTMFPEVKWTDDEPTKVKLIIDN' A
#
# COMPACT_ATOMS: atom_id res chain seq x y z
N MET A 1 -9.52 10.19 15.35
CA MET A 1 -9.46 8.74 15.08
C MET A 1 -8.41 8.45 14.04
N GLU A 2 -7.64 7.40 14.22
CA GLU A 2 -6.59 7.01 13.27
C GLU A 2 -6.64 5.52 13.01
N GLU A 3 -6.24 5.11 11.82
CA GLU A 3 -6.18 3.72 11.40
C GLU A 3 -4.82 3.42 10.79
N ASP A 4 -4.27 2.27 11.15
CA ASP A 4 -3.05 1.79 10.52
C ASP A 4 -3.39 1.19 9.16
N MET A 5 -2.59 1.55 8.16
CA MET A 5 -2.76 1.05 6.80
C MET A 5 -1.38 0.78 6.20
N TRP A 6 -1.35 0.14 5.05
CA TRP A 6 -0.10 -0.17 4.37
C TRP A 6 -0.15 0.29 2.92
N LEU A 7 0.96 0.88 2.49
CA LEU A 7 1.18 1.22 1.08
C LEU A 7 2.18 0.25 0.50
N ALA A 8 1.94 -0.17 -0.72
CA ALA A 8 2.87 -1.02 -1.44
C ALA A 8 2.76 -0.72 -2.93
N ARG A 9 3.91 -0.74 -3.62
CA ARG A 9 3.96 -0.46 -5.06
C ARG A 9 4.19 -1.76 -5.81
N ASP A 10 3.34 -2.01 -6.80
CA ASP A 10 3.47 -3.17 -7.68
C ASP A 10 4.60 -2.96 -8.69
N GLU A 11 5.03 -4.03 -9.33
CA GLU A 11 6.13 -3.98 -10.31
C GLU A 11 5.86 -2.99 -11.43
N ASP A 12 4.60 -2.84 -11.84
CA ASP A 12 4.20 -1.92 -12.91
C ASP A 12 4.07 -0.46 -12.46
N GLY A 13 4.36 -0.17 -11.20
CA GLY A 13 4.30 1.18 -10.66
C GLY A 13 2.99 1.54 -9.98
N LEU A 14 2.01 0.65 -9.99
CA LEU A 14 0.72 0.91 -9.34
C LEU A 14 0.89 0.97 -7.81
N LEU A 15 0.44 2.06 -7.20
CA LEU A 15 0.53 2.25 -5.75
C LEU A 15 -0.79 1.86 -5.10
N CYS A 16 -0.74 0.87 -4.21
CA CYS A 16 -1.94 0.29 -3.61
C CYS A 16 -2.01 0.54 -2.12
N LEU A 17 -3.22 0.71 -1.61
CA LEU A 17 -3.49 0.93 -0.19
C LEU A 17 -4.23 -0.28 0.38
N PHE A 18 -3.74 -0.80 1.51
CA PHE A 18 -4.31 -1.98 2.16
C PHE A 18 -4.63 -1.68 3.63
N THR A 19 -5.68 -2.30 4.15
CA THR A 19 -6.05 -2.18 5.56
C THR A 19 -5.33 -3.20 6.44
N GLN A 20 -4.72 -4.22 5.84
CA GLN A 20 -3.90 -5.21 6.54
C GLN A 20 -2.61 -5.39 5.76
N LYS A 21 -1.57 -5.84 6.45
CA LYS A 21 -0.25 -6.00 5.84
C LYS A 21 -0.32 -6.95 4.63
N PRO A 22 -0.01 -6.45 3.43
CA PRO A 22 -0.02 -7.30 2.23
C PRO A 22 1.23 -8.17 2.13
N THR A 23 1.17 -9.17 1.26
CA THR A 23 2.29 -10.06 0.98
C THR A 23 2.79 -9.80 -0.43
N LYS A 24 4.11 -9.72 -0.58
CA LYS A 24 4.75 -9.52 -1.88
C LYS A 24 4.68 -10.81 -2.71
N MET A 25 4.10 -10.70 -3.89
CA MET A 25 3.97 -11.79 -4.84
C MET A 25 4.97 -11.60 -5.98
N LYS A 26 4.81 -12.36 -7.06
CA LYS A 26 5.77 -12.33 -8.18
C LYS A 26 5.86 -10.95 -8.84
N ASN A 27 4.72 -10.31 -9.10
CA ASN A 27 4.66 -9.02 -9.82
C ASN A 27 3.84 -7.96 -9.10
N SER A 28 3.29 -8.29 -7.93
CA SER A 28 2.37 -7.40 -7.23
C SER A 28 2.36 -7.69 -5.74
N TRP A 29 1.65 -6.86 -5.00
CA TRP A 29 1.35 -7.09 -3.60
C TRP A 29 -0.09 -7.57 -3.49
N ALA A 30 -0.33 -8.58 -2.66
CA ALA A 30 -1.65 -9.14 -2.45
C ALA A 30 -2.00 -9.13 -0.97
N GLY A 31 -3.24 -8.76 -0.66
CA GLY A 31 -3.79 -8.83 0.67
C GLY A 31 -4.90 -9.87 0.74
N PHE A 32 -5.44 -10.07 1.92
CA PHE A 32 -6.64 -10.89 2.09
C PHE A 32 -7.81 -10.23 1.36
N LEU A 33 -8.80 -11.04 1.03
CA LEU A 33 -10.01 -10.55 0.37
C LEU A 33 -10.62 -9.39 1.18
N GLY A 34 -10.90 -8.28 0.51
CA GLY A 34 -11.51 -7.11 1.11
C GLY A 34 -10.56 -6.17 1.82
N THR A 35 -9.25 -6.44 1.85
CA THR A 35 -8.29 -5.55 2.53
C THR A 35 -7.68 -4.50 1.61
N ARG A 36 -7.71 -4.69 0.29
CA ARG A 36 -7.25 -3.68 -0.66
C ARG A 36 -8.31 -2.59 -0.77
N ARG A 37 -7.93 -1.36 -0.48
CA ARG A 37 -8.86 -0.21 -0.45
C ARG A 37 -8.79 0.67 -1.68
N GLY A 38 -7.90 0.38 -2.59
CA GLY A 38 -7.82 1.11 -3.84
C GLY A 38 -6.41 1.50 -4.19
N ASP A 39 -6.30 2.29 -5.24
CA ASP A 39 -5.04 2.74 -5.79
C ASP A 39 -4.89 4.24 -5.56
N LEU A 40 -3.65 4.66 -5.33
CA LEU A 40 -3.30 6.07 -5.27
C LEU A 40 -2.60 6.47 -6.56
N PRO A 41 -2.55 7.78 -6.87
CA PRO A 41 -1.79 8.23 -8.04
C PRO A 41 -0.36 7.70 -8.03
N ARG A 42 0.12 7.25 -9.18
CA ARG A 42 1.46 6.64 -9.31
C ARG A 42 2.58 7.59 -8.91
N THR A 43 2.34 8.90 -8.97
CA THR A 43 3.32 9.92 -8.63
C THR A 43 3.44 10.19 -7.14
N MET A 44 2.50 9.69 -6.33
CA MET A 44 2.56 9.89 -4.88
C MET A 44 3.59 8.96 -4.24
N PHE A 45 4.19 9.43 -3.17
CA PHE A 45 5.11 8.65 -2.34
C PHE A 45 6.18 7.90 -3.15
N PRO A 46 7.04 8.64 -3.88
CA PRO A 46 8.08 8.00 -4.72
C PRO A 46 9.07 7.16 -3.90
N GLU A 47 9.16 7.37 -2.60
CA GLU A 47 9.99 6.56 -1.72
C GLU A 47 9.46 5.15 -1.52
N VAL A 48 8.19 4.89 -1.82
CA VAL A 48 7.61 3.55 -1.77
C VAL A 48 7.84 2.88 -3.12
N LYS A 49 8.69 1.83 -3.14
CA LYS A 49 9.18 1.23 -4.38
C LYS A 49 8.83 -0.25 -4.46
N TRP A 50 8.71 -0.75 -5.68
CA TRP A 50 8.52 -2.19 -5.90
C TRP A 50 9.67 -3.01 -5.31
N THR A 51 10.89 -2.46 -5.31
CA THR A 51 12.08 -3.13 -4.80
C THR A 51 12.11 -3.25 -3.28
N ASP A 52 11.19 -2.61 -2.57
CA ASP A 52 11.11 -2.73 -1.11
C ASP A 52 10.71 -4.16 -0.73
N ASP A 53 11.37 -4.71 0.30
CA ASP A 53 11.06 -6.05 0.80
C ASP A 53 9.80 -6.09 1.66
N GLU A 54 9.44 -4.93 2.24
CA GLU A 54 8.30 -4.80 3.13
C GLU A 54 7.39 -3.68 2.68
N PRO A 55 6.09 -3.78 2.95
CA PRO A 55 5.18 -2.66 2.66
C PRO A 55 5.43 -1.52 3.64
N THR A 56 5.06 -0.32 3.26
CA THR A 56 5.22 0.86 4.09
C THR A 56 3.99 1.06 4.96
N LYS A 57 4.17 1.04 6.27
CA LYS A 57 3.08 1.29 7.21
C LYS A 57 2.80 2.79 7.27
N VAL A 58 1.53 3.14 7.16
CA VAL A 58 1.07 4.53 7.23
C VAL A 58 -0.13 4.62 8.16
N LYS A 59 -0.52 5.84 8.50
CA LYS A 59 -1.71 6.08 9.30
C LYS A 59 -2.68 6.95 8.53
N LEU A 60 -3.95 6.58 8.57
CA LEU A 60 -5.02 7.43 8.08
C LEU A 60 -5.62 8.13 9.27
N ILE A 61 -5.61 9.46 9.26
CA ILE A 61 -6.05 10.29 10.38
C ILE A 61 -7.18 11.18 9.91
N ILE A 62 -8.24 11.23 10.70
CA ILE A 62 -9.30 12.20 10.46
C ILE A 62 -8.85 13.51 11.09
N ASP A 63 -8.68 14.51 10.25
CA ASP A 63 -8.23 15.84 10.65
C ASP A 63 -9.42 16.78 10.62
N ASN A 64 -9.94 17.11 11.81
CA ASN A 64 -11.10 17.99 11.95
C ASN A 64 -10.67 19.41 12.31
#